data_cbbc0980a606be45eeb94d6d72b8eac9
#
_entry.id   cbbc0980a606be45eeb94d6d72b8eac9
#
_cell.length_a   1.000
_cell.length_b   1.000
_cell.length_c   1.000
_cell.angle_alpha   90.00
_cell.angle_beta   90.00
_cell.angle_gamma   90.00
#
_symmetry.space_group_name_H-M   'P 1'
#
loop_
_entity.id
_entity.type
_entity.pdbx_description
1 polymer ?
#
loop_
_entity_poly.entity_id
_entity_poly.type
_entity_poly.pdbx_seq_one_letter_code
_entity_poly.pdbx_strand_id
1 'polypeptide(L)'
;MIQRIIIILIVTLVITSCAAAAPAPTQAPVATEEPPTATEPPAFQSLEAPTRQPTIVETSTAVPTPTQVLATPTDTPLPTLELPTEPVNAPVRMVWDGTPTYLGDSEPGYSFRVTYDPDLWALTTDQMGFPALAHRNISTCVITPTSGRGLPANTTVEHDVLKTDTVTFDVSIVSENGVKKFVTYTGGDGRIVTAFEVVFEEQVDECLADAVTVLSTLTSVPVSQATPQP
;
A
#
# COMPACT_ATOMS: atom_id res chain seq x y z
N MET A 1 8.78 17.43 -54.79
CA MET A 1 8.29 18.81 -54.61
C MET A 1 6.90 18.84 -53.97
N ILE A 2 5.96 18.03 -54.39
CA ILE A 2 4.56 18.01 -53.86
C ILE A 2 4.49 17.79 -52.35
N GLN A 3 5.30 16.92 -51.81
CA GLN A 3 5.29 16.60 -50.36
C GLN A 3 5.72 17.78 -49.47
N ARG A 4 6.60 18.65 -49.94
CA ARG A 4 7.02 19.85 -49.18
C ARG A 4 5.95 20.96 -49.21
N ILE A 5 5.14 21.02 -50.23
CA ILE A 5 4.03 21.99 -50.35
C ILE A 5 2.90 21.61 -49.38
N ILE A 6 2.61 20.31 -49.20
CA ILE A 6 1.58 19.82 -48.28
C ILE A 6 1.94 20.12 -46.84
N ILE A 7 3.21 19.98 -46.45
CA ILE A 7 3.66 20.26 -45.05
C ILE A 7 3.54 21.75 -44.73
N ILE A 8 3.84 22.64 -45.69
CA ILE A 8 3.73 24.10 -45.50
C ILE A 8 2.26 24.51 -45.36
N LEU A 9 1.34 23.85 -46.05
CA LEU A 9 -0.09 24.16 -46.01
C LEU A 9 -0.75 23.70 -44.71
N ILE A 10 -0.24 22.64 -44.10
CA ILE A 10 -0.71 22.15 -42.78
C ILE A 10 -0.20 23.03 -41.64
N VAL A 11 1.04 23.55 -41.73
CA VAL A 11 1.61 24.43 -40.69
C VAL A 11 0.93 25.79 -40.65
N THR A 12 0.45 26.32 -41.79
CA THR A 12 -0.27 27.62 -41.85
C THR A 12 -1.70 27.54 -41.34
N LEU A 13 -2.32 26.36 -41.28
CA LEU A 13 -3.70 26.20 -40.79
C LEU A 13 -3.81 26.14 -39.27
N VAL A 14 -2.71 25.88 -38.53
CA VAL A 14 -2.72 25.73 -37.06
C VAL A 14 -2.59 27.07 -36.30
N ILE A 15 -2.26 28.18 -37.00
CA ILE A 15 -1.93 29.46 -36.33
C ILE A 15 -3.12 30.44 -36.25
N THR A 16 -4.31 30.10 -36.73
CA THR A 16 -5.45 31.07 -36.81
C THR A 16 -6.57 30.77 -35.81
N SER A 17 -6.31 30.11 -34.66
CA SER A 17 -7.32 29.95 -33.62
C SER A 17 -6.98 30.79 -32.36
N CYS A 18 -6.97 32.13 -32.53
CA CYS A 18 -7.11 33.05 -31.42
C CYS A 18 -8.60 33.21 -31.10
N ALA A 19 -9.11 32.43 -30.18
CA ALA A 19 -10.43 32.58 -29.61
C ALA A 19 -10.48 33.88 -28.79
N ALA A 20 -11.42 34.76 -29.11
CA ALA A 20 -11.74 35.95 -28.33
C ALA A 20 -12.15 35.56 -26.93
N ALA A 21 -11.51 36.17 -25.91
CA ALA A 21 -11.89 36.02 -24.53
C ALA A 21 -13.32 36.56 -24.32
N ALA A 22 -14.22 35.70 -23.87
CA ALA A 22 -15.53 36.09 -23.39
C ALA A 22 -15.40 36.96 -22.14
N PRO A 23 -16.21 38.01 -21.94
CA PRO A 23 -16.19 38.81 -20.73
C PRO A 23 -16.62 37.97 -19.55
N ALA A 24 -15.87 38.07 -18.44
CA ALA A 24 -16.15 37.40 -17.20
C ALA A 24 -17.55 37.76 -16.67
N PRO A 25 -18.35 36.81 -16.20
CA PRO A 25 -19.61 37.12 -15.56
C PRO A 25 -19.37 37.94 -14.28
N THR A 26 -20.03 39.10 -14.22
CA THR A 26 -20.08 39.96 -13.03
C THR A 26 -20.70 39.14 -11.88
N GLN A 27 -19.89 38.80 -10.88
CA GLN A 27 -20.40 38.15 -9.68
C GLN A 27 -21.36 39.08 -8.96
N ALA A 28 -22.57 38.60 -8.73
CA ALA A 28 -23.54 39.22 -7.83
C ALA A 28 -22.95 39.21 -6.42
N PRO A 29 -23.27 40.23 -5.55
CA PRO A 29 -22.77 40.26 -4.21
C PRO A 29 -23.26 39.03 -3.44
N VAL A 30 -22.30 38.27 -2.93
CA VAL A 30 -22.53 37.13 -2.03
C VAL A 30 -23.18 37.70 -0.77
N ALA A 31 -24.38 37.25 -0.48
CA ALA A 31 -25.01 37.51 0.81
C ALA A 31 -24.09 36.92 1.90
N THR A 32 -23.69 37.77 2.84
CA THR A 32 -22.92 37.37 4.01
C THR A 32 -23.80 36.43 4.83
N GLU A 33 -23.58 35.15 4.76
CA GLU A 33 -24.17 34.19 5.67
C GLU A 33 -23.60 34.43 7.08
N GLU A 34 -24.51 34.67 8.00
CA GLU A 34 -24.25 34.79 9.42
C GLU A 34 -23.58 33.49 9.92
N PRO A 35 -22.47 33.54 10.69
CA PRO A 35 -21.77 32.32 11.11
C PRO A 35 -22.69 31.46 11.97
N PRO A 36 -22.73 30.14 11.76
CA PRO A 36 -23.57 29.25 12.56
C PRO A 36 -23.15 29.32 14.02
N THR A 37 -24.12 29.59 14.88
CA THR A 37 -23.99 29.56 16.33
C THR A 37 -23.39 28.22 16.74
N ALA A 38 -22.25 28.27 17.42
CA ALA A 38 -21.58 27.07 17.93
C ALA A 38 -22.53 26.37 18.92
N THR A 39 -23.01 25.21 18.51
CA THR A 39 -23.75 24.29 19.39
C THR A 39 -22.71 23.67 20.34
N GLU A 40 -22.86 23.95 21.62
CA GLU A 40 -22.06 23.42 22.72
C GLU A 40 -22.09 21.89 22.68
N PRO A 41 -20.91 21.18 22.65
CA PRO A 41 -20.91 19.74 22.63
C PRO A 41 -21.48 19.16 23.92
N PRO A 42 -22.25 18.06 23.87
CA PRO A 42 -22.81 17.44 25.06
C PRO A 42 -21.66 16.96 25.96
N ALA A 43 -21.77 17.29 27.26
CA ALA A 43 -20.86 16.88 28.30
C ALA A 43 -20.76 15.34 28.35
N PHE A 44 -19.56 14.81 28.10
CA PHE A 44 -19.29 13.39 28.30
C PHE A 44 -19.41 13.02 29.76
N GLN A 45 -20.42 12.24 30.09
CA GLN A 45 -20.51 11.58 31.38
C GLN A 45 -19.38 10.57 31.51
N SER A 46 -18.50 10.82 32.47
CA SER A 46 -17.43 9.89 32.87
C SER A 46 -18.08 8.63 33.43
N LEU A 47 -18.04 7.54 32.69
CA LEU A 47 -18.37 6.22 33.21
C LEU A 47 -17.19 5.74 34.07
N GLU A 48 -17.41 5.73 35.40
CA GLU A 48 -16.50 5.10 36.35
C GLU A 48 -16.32 3.62 35.99
N ALA A 49 -15.08 3.23 35.70
CA ALA A 49 -14.72 1.84 35.47
C ALA A 49 -14.80 1.05 36.79
N PRO A 50 -15.42 -0.14 36.82
CA PRO A 50 -15.41 -0.99 37.97
C PRO A 50 -14.00 -1.53 38.23
N THR A 51 -13.38 -1.14 39.34
CA THR A 51 -12.13 -1.66 39.84
C THR A 51 -12.33 -3.13 40.24
N ARG A 52 -11.88 -4.06 39.42
CA ARG A 52 -11.77 -5.47 39.80
C ARG A 52 -10.44 -5.66 40.47
N GLN A 53 -10.52 -5.89 41.80
CA GLN A 53 -9.42 -6.29 42.63
C GLN A 53 -9.02 -7.74 42.28
N PRO A 54 -7.76 -8.04 41.93
CA PRO A 54 -7.32 -9.42 41.72
C PRO A 54 -7.18 -10.13 43.06
N THR A 55 -7.97 -11.18 43.26
CA THR A 55 -7.80 -12.12 44.36
C THR A 55 -6.62 -13.02 44.03
N ILE A 56 -5.54 -12.89 44.78
CA ILE A 56 -4.38 -13.77 44.69
C ILE A 56 -4.74 -15.04 45.47
N VAL A 57 -4.90 -16.15 44.78
CA VAL A 57 -4.97 -17.48 45.38
C VAL A 57 -3.56 -18.04 45.35
N GLU A 58 -2.94 -18.09 46.53
CA GLU A 58 -1.67 -18.80 46.70
C GLU A 58 -1.95 -20.32 46.77
N THR A 59 -1.62 -21.00 45.66
CA THR A 59 -1.57 -22.46 45.65
C THR A 59 -0.14 -22.89 45.93
N SER A 60 0.09 -23.35 47.17
CA SER A 60 1.38 -23.95 47.55
C SER A 60 1.49 -25.33 46.90
N THR A 61 2.31 -25.46 45.89
CA THR A 61 2.64 -26.72 45.24
C THR A 61 3.87 -27.34 45.94
N ALA A 62 3.68 -28.52 46.55
CA ALA A 62 4.74 -29.30 47.17
C ALA A 62 5.85 -29.63 46.16
N VAL A 63 7.09 -29.38 46.56
CA VAL A 63 8.30 -29.71 45.81
C VAL A 63 8.53 -31.23 45.89
N PRO A 64 8.57 -31.95 44.76
CA PRO A 64 9.00 -33.35 44.79
C PRO A 64 10.53 -33.44 44.94
N THR A 65 10.98 -34.26 45.87
CA THR A 65 12.38 -34.59 46.11
C THR A 65 12.96 -35.31 44.89
N PRO A 66 14.09 -34.87 44.32
CA PRO A 66 14.69 -35.57 43.18
C PRO A 66 15.38 -36.84 43.63
N THR A 67 14.86 -38.00 43.19
CA THR A 67 15.57 -39.27 43.27
C THR A 67 16.63 -39.30 42.19
N GLN A 68 17.90 -39.21 42.57
CA GLN A 68 19.02 -39.36 41.64
C GLN A 68 19.13 -40.83 41.18
N VAL A 69 18.75 -41.07 39.95
CA VAL A 69 19.11 -42.31 39.25
C VAL A 69 20.44 -42.07 38.52
N LEU A 70 21.47 -42.77 38.98
CA LEU A 70 22.78 -42.77 38.36
C LEU A 70 22.67 -43.48 36.99
N ALA A 71 22.61 -42.69 35.89
CA ALA A 71 22.57 -43.22 34.55
C ALA A 71 23.98 -43.58 34.08
N THR A 72 24.14 -44.83 33.67
CA THR A 72 25.32 -45.34 32.99
C THR A 72 25.50 -44.55 31.66
N PRO A 73 26.73 -44.11 31.35
CA PRO A 73 26.95 -43.43 30.06
C PRO A 73 26.78 -44.44 28.92
N THR A 74 25.69 -44.26 28.16
CA THR A 74 25.52 -44.93 26.89
C THR A 74 26.18 -44.04 25.83
N ASP A 75 27.17 -44.60 25.10
CA ASP A 75 27.75 -43.92 23.93
C ASP A 75 26.67 -43.63 22.88
N THR A 76 26.11 -42.43 23.00
CA THR A 76 25.18 -41.91 21.97
C THR A 76 25.99 -41.48 20.79
N PRO A 77 25.77 -42.05 19.56
CA PRO A 77 26.45 -41.58 18.37
C PRO A 77 26.13 -40.11 18.16
N LEU A 78 27.19 -39.33 17.94
CA LEU A 78 27.09 -37.89 17.69
C LEU A 78 26.13 -37.69 16.51
N PRO A 79 25.05 -36.85 16.65
CA PRO A 79 24.16 -36.59 15.53
C PRO A 79 24.97 -35.95 14.42
N THR A 80 25.02 -36.63 13.28
CA THR A 80 25.51 -36.03 12.04
C THR A 80 24.63 -34.81 11.75
N LEU A 81 25.21 -33.62 11.88
CA LEU A 81 24.57 -32.38 11.45
C LEU A 81 24.36 -32.49 9.93
N GLU A 82 23.17 -32.95 9.52
CA GLU A 82 22.73 -32.75 8.15
C GLU A 82 22.58 -31.24 7.97
N LEU A 83 23.52 -30.65 7.21
CA LEU A 83 23.42 -29.27 6.78
C LEU A 83 22.08 -29.16 6.04
N PRO A 84 21.19 -28.20 6.42
CA PRO A 84 19.97 -28.01 5.67
C PRO A 84 20.34 -27.78 4.20
N THR A 85 19.99 -28.73 3.34
CA THR A 85 20.09 -28.54 1.89
C THR A 85 19.01 -27.52 1.55
N GLU A 86 19.38 -26.25 1.41
CA GLU A 86 18.48 -25.23 0.85
C GLU A 86 17.96 -25.77 -0.47
N PRO A 87 16.64 -25.71 -0.71
CA PRO A 87 16.08 -26.15 -1.99
C PRO A 87 16.73 -25.31 -3.10
N VAL A 88 17.46 -25.98 -3.99
CA VAL A 88 18.29 -25.40 -5.07
C VAL A 88 17.45 -24.58 -6.09
N ASN A 89 16.14 -24.45 -5.89
CA ASN A 89 15.18 -23.76 -6.75
C ASN A 89 14.19 -22.88 -5.98
N ALA A 90 14.61 -22.23 -4.90
CA ALA A 90 13.77 -21.18 -4.34
C ALA A 90 13.66 -20.04 -5.39
N PRO A 91 12.43 -19.59 -5.73
CA PRO A 91 12.27 -18.52 -6.70
C PRO A 91 13.02 -17.28 -6.22
N VAL A 92 13.78 -16.68 -7.13
CA VAL A 92 14.49 -15.42 -6.84
C VAL A 92 13.42 -14.38 -6.52
N ARG A 93 13.57 -13.70 -5.37
CA ARG A 93 12.71 -12.60 -4.98
C ARG A 93 13.54 -11.33 -4.91
N MET A 94 13.00 -10.23 -5.42
CA MET A 94 13.57 -8.90 -5.28
C MET A 94 12.77 -8.07 -4.30
N VAL A 95 13.37 -7.01 -3.78
CA VAL A 95 12.72 -6.11 -2.82
C VAL A 95 12.52 -4.73 -3.44
N TRP A 96 11.44 -4.11 -3.06
CA TRP A 96 11.16 -2.71 -3.31
C TRP A 96 10.84 -2.03 -1.99
N ASP A 97 11.70 -1.10 -1.60
CA ASP A 97 11.57 -0.29 -0.39
C ASP A 97 11.12 1.12 -0.74
N GLY A 98 10.38 1.78 0.15
CA GLY A 98 9.98 3.16 -0.06
C GLY A 98 9.43 3.82 1.20
N THR A 99 9.24 5.12 1.11
CA THR A 99 8.68 5.90 2.22
C THR A 99 7.17 5.66 2.31
N PRO A 100 6.62 5.40 3.51
CA PRO A 100 5.18 5.33 3.70
C PRO A 100 4.50 6.65 3.30
N THR A 101 3.33 6.56 2.67
CA THR A 101 2.62 7.74 2.16
C THR A 101 1.86 8.49 3.25
N TYR A 102 1.50 7.83 4.35
CA TYR A 102 0.82 8.39 5.52
C TYR A 102 1.77 8.50 6.71
N LEU A 103 2.70 9.48 6.65
CA LEU A 103 3.75 9.64 7.66
C LEU A 103 3.21 9.92 9.06
N GLY A 104 2.07 10.62 9.18
CA GLY A 104 1.44 10.93 10.47
C GLY A 104 0.87 9.71 11.18
N ASP A 105 0.52 8.68 10.41
CA ASP A 105 -0.06 7.42 10.90
C ASP A 105 0.98 6.28 10.97
N SER A 106 2.21 6.56 10.54
CA SER A 106 3.31 5.60 10.51
C SER A 106 4.31 5.87 11.63
N GLU A 107 4.91 4.81 12.19
CA GLU A 107 5.99 4.92 13.16
C GLU A 107 7.21 5.58 12.49
N PRO A 108 7.77 6.68 13.07
CA PRO A 108 8.93 7.37 12.51
C PRO A 108 10.14 6.46 12.36
N GLY A 109 10.88 6.62 11.27
CA GLY A 109 12.13 5.88 11.03
C GLY A 109 11.93 4.51 10.39
N TYR A 110 10.72 4.22 9.90
CA TYR A 110 10.41 3.01 9.14
C TYR A 110 10.07 3.34 7.69
N SER A 111 10.46 2.44 6.80
CA SER A 111 10.10 2.37 5.39
C SER A 111 9.20 1.17 5.14
N PHE A 112 8.40 1.18 4.08
CA PHE A 112 7.75 -0.03 3.61
C PHE A 112 8.76 -0.89 2.83
N ARG A 113 8.58 -2.19 2.87
CA ARG A 113 9.23 -3.18 2.01
C ARG A 113 8.18 -4.12 1.45
N VAL A 114 8.20 -4.34 0.14
CA VAL A 114 7.48 -5.42 -0.52
C VAL A 114 8.46 -6.29 -1.29
N THR A 115 8.13 -7.57 -1.46
CA THR A 115 8.92 -8.50 -2.26
C THR A 115 8.16 -8.87 -3.52
N TYR A 116 8.85 -8.97 -4.63
CA TYR A 116 8.25 -9.29 -5.92
C TYR A 116 9.09 -10.31 -6.70
N ASP A 117 8.43 -10.98 -7.62
CA ASP A 117 9.05 -11.90 -8.57
C ASP A 117 9.61 -11.09 -9.75
N PRO A 118 10.94 -11.11 -9.99
CA PRO A 118 11.54 -10.36 -11.11
C PRO A 118 11.17 -10.90 -12.49
N ASP A 119 10.62 -12.10 -12.59
CA ASP A 119 10.12 -12.64 -13.86
C ASP A 119 8.75 -12.06 -14.23
N LEU A 120 7.95 -11.66 -13.23
CA LEU A 120 6.64 -11.02 -13.42
C LEU A 120 6.71 -9.50 -13.36
N TRP A 121 7.57 -8.92 -12.52
CA TRP A 121 7.59 -7.49 -12.23
C TRP A 121 8.96 -6.87 -12.49
N ALA A 122 8.95 -5.60 -12.86
CA ALA A 122 10.17 -4.78 -12.99
C ALA A 122 10.00 -3.49 -12.21
N LEU A 123 11.03 -3.12 -11.43
CA LEU A 123 11.10 -1.80 -10.83
C LEU A 123 11.32 -0.76 -11.93
N THR A 124 10.50 0.27 -11.91
CA THR A 124 10.48 1.38 -12.88
C THR A 124 10.17 2.68 -12.17
N THR A 125 9.91 3.72 -12.93
CA THR A 125 9.37 4.99 -12.42
C THR A 125 8.05 5.31 -13.08
N ASP A 126 7.14 5.91 -12.33
CA ASP A 126 5.90 6.45 -12.87
C ASP A 126 6.15 7.74 -13.70
N GLN A 127 5.08 8.34 -14.22
CA GLN A 127 5.15 9.56 -15.04
C GLN A 127 5.69 10.79 -14.27
N MET A 128 5.66 10.75 -12.94
CA MET A 128 6.18 11.80 -12.06
C MET A 128 7.61 11.53 -11.57
N GLY A 129 8.19 10.38 -11.95
CA GLY A 129 9.53 9.96 -11.54
C GLY A 129 9.58 9.22 -10.21
N PHE A 130 8.44 8.82 -9.63
CA PHE A 130 8.41 8.01 -8.42
C PHE A 130 8.61 6.52 -8.72
N PRO A 131 9.32 5.77 -7.85
CA PRO A 131 9.48 4.33 -8.02
C PRO A 131 8.13 3.61 -8.11
N ALA A 132 8.02 2.68 -9.05
CA ALA A 132 6.82 1.90 -9.34
C ALA A 132 7.20 0.48 -9.76
N LEU A 133 6.28 -0.48 -9.64
CA LEU A 133 6.42 -1.82 -10.22
C LEU A 133 5.53 -1.92 -11.45
N ALA A 134 6.12 -2.22 -12.60
CA ALA A 134 5.40 -2.52 -13.84
C ALA A 134 5.40 -4.03 -14.09
N HIS A 135 4.23 -4.57 -14.45
CA HIS A 135 4.11 -5.97 -14.81
C HIS A 135 4.74 -6.23 -16.18
N ARG A 136 5.54 -7.31 -16.32
CA ARG A 136 6.29 -7.56 -17.55
C ARG A 136 5.44 -8.06 -18.71
N ASN A 137 4.37 -8.77 -18.40
CA ASN A 137 3.50 -9.40 -19.40
C ASN A 137 2.20 -8.64 -19.65
N ILE A 138 1.82 -7.70 -18.74
CA ILE A 138 0.62 -6.87 -18.83
C ILE A 138 1.07 -5.42 -18.86
N SER A 139 1.17 -4.83 -20.05
CA SER A 139 1.84 -3.54 -20.27
C SER A 139 1.23 -2.36 -19.50
N THR A 140 -0.05 -2.45 -19.17
CA THR A 140 -0.80 -1.39 -18.46
C THR A 140 -0.93 -1.65 -16.95
N CYS A 141 -0.43 -2.80 -16.45
CA CYS A 141 -0.49 -3.16 -15.05
C CYS A 141 0.68 -2.57 -14.27
N VAL A 142 0.40 -1.56 -13.44
CA VAL A 142 1.45 -0.84 -12.68
C VAL A 142 0.99 -0.61 -11.25
N ILE A 143 1.88 -0.85 -10.29
CA ILE A 143 1.70 -0.54 -8.87
C ILE A 143 2.52 0.70 -8.54
N THR A 144 1.87 1.75 -8.03
CA THR A 144 2.53 3.00 -7.59
C THR A 144 2.16 3.34 -6.16
N PRO A 145 3.10 3.89 -5.34
CA PRO A 145 2.74 4.47 -4.06
C PRO A 145 1.86 5.70 -4.30
N THR A 146 0.85 5.90 -3.47
CA THR A 146 -0.05 7.04 -3.58
C THR A 146 -0.42 7.59 -2.20
N SER A 147 -0.71 8.87 -2.10
CA SER A 147 -1.35 9.48 -0.93
C SER A 147 -2.84 9.76 -1.17
N GLY A 148 -3.39 9.16 -2.20
CA GLY A 148 -4.73 9.41 -2.71
C GLY A 148 -4.74 10.45 -3.84
N ARG A 149 -5.76 10.37 -4.66
CA ARG A 149 -6.05 11.35 -5.71
C ARG A 149 -7.55 11.67 -5.73
N GLY A 150 -7.89 12.80 -6.34
CA GLY A 150 -9.29 13.13 -6.59
C GLY A 150 -9.93 12.09 -7.52
N LEU A 151 -11.21 11.82 -7.27
CA LEU A 151 -11.99 10.92 -8.13
C LEU A 151 -12.50 11.70 -9.37
N PRO A 152 -12.44 11.12 -10.57
CA PRO A 152 -13.08 11.68 -11.75
C PRO A 152 -14.60 11.81 -11.54
N ALA A 153 -15.24 12.68 -12.31
CA ALA A 153 -16.71 12.75 -12.34
C ALA A 153 -17.28 11.41 -12.86
N ASN A 154 -18.47 11.03 -12.38
CA ASN A 154 -19.17 9.78 -12.74
C ASN A 154 -18.42 8.49 -12.34
N THR A 155 -17.66 8.54 -11.25
CA THR A 155 -17.06 7.34 -10.67
C THR A 155 -17.96 6.72 -9.60
N THR A 156 -17.89 5.40 -9.47
CA THR A 156 -18.37 4.62 -8.33
C THR A 156 -17.18 4.01 -7.61
N VAL A 157 -17.27 3.91 -6.30
CA VAL A 157 -16.24 3.27 -5.46
C VAL A 157 -16.89 2.12 -4.71
N GLU A 158 -16.32 0.94 -4.88
CA GLU A 158 -16.65 -0.24 -4.08
C GLU A 158 -15.56 -0.45 -3.05
N HIS A 159 -15.93 -0.84 -1.84
CA HIS A 159 -14.98 -1.05 -0.73
C HIS A 159 -14.90 -2.53 -0.39
N ASP A 160 -13.67 -3.00 -0.14
CA ASP A 160 -13.34 -4.34 0.31
C ASP A 160 -12.17 -4.28 1.30
N VAL A 161 -11.79 -5.40 1.89
CA VAL A 161 -10.65 -5.50 2.81
C VAL A 161 -9.78 -6.68 2.40
N LEU A 162 -8.50 -6.39 2.12
CA LEU A 162 -7.48 -7.41 1.97
C LEU A 162 -6.79 -7.61 3.33
N LYS A 163 -6.99 -8.79 3.93
CA LYS A 163 -6.36 -9.14 5.20
C LYS A 163 -5.56 -10.42 5.07
N THR A 164 -4.30 -10.36 5.49
CA THR A 164 -3.39 -11.50 5.66
C THR A 164 -2.96 -11.60 7.13
N ASP A 165 -2.06 -12.50 7.45
CA ASP A 165 -1.50 -12.63 8.80
C ASP A 165 -0.64 -11.42 9.20
N THR A 166 -0.08 -10.70 8.24
CA THR A 166 0.90 -9.64 8.44
C THR A 166 0.39 -8.25 8.09
N VAL A 167 -0.53 -8.12 7.13
CA VAL A 167 -1.02 -6.83 6.65
C VAL A 167 -2.52 -6.77 6.58
N THR A 168 -3.05 -5.55 6.70
CA THR A 168 -4.45 -5.24 6.43
C THR A 168 -4.52 -4.00 5.57
N PHE A 169 -5.24 -4.10 4.45
CA PHE A 169 -5.52 -2.97 3.56
C PHE A 169 -7.03 -2.77 3.41
N ASP A 170 -7.47 -1.53 3.52
CA ASP A 170 -8.74 -1.08 2.98
C ASP A 170 -8.59 -0.96 1.45
N VAL A 171 -9.45 -1.64 0.72
CA VAL A 171 -9.40 -1.72 -0.74
C VAL A 171 -10.52 -0.87 -1.32
N SER A 172 -10.18 0.07 -2.19
CA SER A 172 -11.14 0.90 -2.91
C SER A 172 -11.03 0.62 -4.41
N ILE A 173 -12.07 0.01 -4.98
CA ILE A 173 -12.17 -0.31 -6.40
C ILE A 173 -12.91 0.84 -7.07
N VAL A 174 -12.21 1.57 -7.94
CA VAL A 174 -12.75 2.75 -8.63
C VAL A 174 -13.14 2.39 -10.05
N SER A 175 -14.42 2.61 -10.36
CA SER A 175 -14.99 2.39 -11.70
C SER A 175 -15.53 3.71 -12.27
N GLU A 176 -15.30 3.93 -13.55
CA GLU A 176 -15.85 5.04 -14.32
C GLU A 176 -16.79 4.49 -15.39
N ASN A 177 -18.06 4.95 -15.39
CA ASN A 177 -19.08 4.44 -16.29
C ASN A 177 -19.23 2.90 -16.26
N GLY A 178 -19.06 2.28 -15.07
CA GLY A 178 -19.14 0.84 -14.86
C GLY A 178 -17.90 0.04 -15.29
N VAL A 179 -16.84 0.70 -15.74
CA VAL A 179 -15.55 0.06 -16.09
C VAL A 179 -14.54 0.32 -14.97
N LYS A 180 -13.97 -0.73 -14.39
CA LYS A 180 -12.88 -0.61 -13.40
C LYS A 180 -11.70 0.13 -14.01
N LYS A 181 -11.15 1.13 -13.31
CA LYS A 181 -10.03 1.96 -13.76
C LYS A 181 -8.77 1.76 -12.95
N PHE A 182 -8.91 1.68 -11.65
CA PHE A 182 -7.82 1.42 -10.74
C PHE A 182 -8.34 0.90 -9.40
N VAL A 183 -7.45 0.32 -8.63
CA VAL A 183 -7.72 -0.11 -7.25
C VAL A 183 -6.69 0.52 -6.34
N THR A 184 -7.15 1.09 -5.21
CA THR A 184 -6.27 1.62 -4.16
C THR A 184 -6.29 0.68 -2.96
N TYR A 185 -5.12 0.34 -2.47
CA TYR A 185 -4.88 -0.45 -1.26
C TYR A 185 -4.28 0.49 -0.20
N THR A 186 -5.03 0.80 0.85
CA THR A 186 -4.59 1.72 1.93
C THR A 186 -4.49 0.96 3.24
N GLY A 187 -3.32 0.91 3.86
CA GLY A 187 -3.11 0.19 5.10
C GLY A 187 -1.65 -0.15 5.36
N GLY A 188 -1.40 -1.23 6.08
CA GLY A 188 -0.04 -1.64 6.41
C GLY A 188 0.02 -2.82 7.38
N ASP A 189 1.16 -2.98 8.03
CA ASP A 189 1.47 -4.06 8.97
C ASP A 189 1.22 -3.67 10.45
N GLY A 190 0.56 -2.55 10.69
CA GLY A 190 0.28 -2.00 12.02
C GLY A 190 1.38 -1.08 12.56
N ARG A 191 2.55 -1.00 11.91
CA ARG A 191 3.64 -0.09 12.25
C ARG A 191 3.73 1.08 11.27
N ILE A 192 3.43 0.82 10.02
CA ILE A 192 3.34 1.83 8.97
C ILE A 192 1.96 1.80 8.33
N VAL A 193 1.54 2.96 7.81
CA VAL A 193 0.37 3.11 6.94
C VAL A 193 0.83 3.70 5.61
N THR A 194 0.53 3.00 4.54
CA THR A 194 0.88 3.41 3.18
C THR A 194 -0.27 3.09 2.23
N ALA A 195 -0.29 3.69 1.07
CA ALA A 195 -1.23 3.32 0.04
C ALA A 195 -0.51 3.04 -1.28
N PHE A 196 -1.07 2.09 -2.01
CA PHE A 196 -0.67 1.74 -3.36
C PHE A 196 -1.87 1.85 -4.28
N GLU A 197 -1.64 2.38 -5.46
CA GLU A 197 -2.60 2.37 -6.55
C GLU A 197 -2.15 1.36 -7.59
N VAL A 198 -3.06 0.48 -8.00
CA VAL A 198 -2.88 -0.45 -9.09
C VAL A 198 -3.70 0.03 -10.27
N VAL A 199 -3.01 0.43 -11.33
CA VAL A 199 -3.62 0.90 -12.59
C VAL A 199 -3.55 -0.21 -13.63
N PHE A 200 -4.59 -0.34 -14.44
CA PHE A 200 -4.70 -1.36 -15.48
C PHE A 200 -5.68 -0.92 -16.58
N GLU A 201 -5.56 -1.48 -17.77
CA GLU A 201 -6.53 -1.31 -18.86
C GLU A 201 -7.00 -2.65 -19.42
N GLU A 202 -6.15 -3.67 -19.37
CA GLU A 202 -6.40 -5.01 -19.87
C GLU A 202 -6.03 -6.07 -18.82
N GLN A 203 -6.54 -7.30 -18.98
CA GLN A 203 -6.26 -8.43 -18.10
C GLN A 203 -6.41 -8.09 -16.60
N VAL A 204 -7.50 -7.40 -16.27
CA VAL A 204 -7.74 -6.77 -14.97
C VAL A 204 -7.59 -7.75 -13.83
N ASP A 205 -8.22 -8.93 -13.95
CA ASP A 205 -8.24 -9.92 -12.87
C ASP A 205 -6.86 -10.53 -12.62
N GLU A 206 -6.07 -10.77 -13.68
CA GLU A 206 -4.69 -11.26 -13.59
C GLU A 206 -3.77 -10.21 -12.98
N CYS A 207 -3.83 -8.96 -13.47
CA CYS A 207 -3.09 -7.83 -12.90
C CYS A 207 -3.36 -7.68 -11.39
N LEU A 208 -4.64 -7.71 -10.98
CA LEU A 208 -5.00 -7.56 -9.58
C LEU A 208 -4.56 -8.74 -8.71
N ALA A 209 -4.65 -9.98 -9.21
CA ALA A 209 -4.19 -11.17 -8.48
C ALA A 209 -2.68 -11.12 -8.23
N ASP A 210 -1.90 -10.75 -9.25
CA ASP A 210 -0.45 -10.63 -9.14
C ASP A 210 -0.04 -9.43 -8.26
N ALA A 211 -0.75 -8.30 -8.35
CA ALA A 211 -0.54 -7.16 -7.47
C ALA A 211 -0.83 -7.49 -5.99
N VAL A 212 -1.92 -8.21 -5.70
CA VAL A 212 -2.25 -8.69 -4.34
C VAL A 212 -1.14 -9.59 -3.81
N THR A 213 -0.56 -10.46 -4.65
CA THR A 213 0.57 -11.32 -4.26
C THR A 213 1.76 -10.49 -3.80
N VAL A 214 2.11 -9.42 -4.49
CA VAL A 214 3.18 -8.48 -4.10
C VAL A 214 2.82 -7.72 -2.83
N LEU A 215 1.65 -7.08 -2.79
CA LEU A 215 1.24 -6.22 -1.68
C LEU A 215 1.05 -7.00 -0.36
N SER A 216 0.67 -8.27 -0.44
CA SER A 216 0.56 -9.17 0.72
C SER A 216 1.89 -9.44 1.40
N THR A 217 3.02 -9.15 0.76
CA THR A 217 4.37 -9.30 1.34
C THR A 217 4.84 -8.08 2.10
N LEU A 218 4.03 -7.01 2.17
CA LEU A 218 4.42 -5.75 2.80
C LEU A 218 4.87 -5.97 4.25
N THR A 219 6.01 -5.37 4.59
CA THR A 219 6.54 -5.30 5.94
C THR A 219 7.18 -3.93 6.16
N SER A 220 7.20 -3.47 7.40
CA SER A 220 7.97 -2.30 7.79
C SER A 220 9.43 -2.69 8.06
N VAL A 221 10.36 -1.88 7.57
CA VAL A 221 11.80 -2.03 7.83
C VAL A 221 12.39 -0.72 8.33
N PRO A 222 13.36 -0.73 9.26
CA PRO A 222 14.06 0.49 9.64
C PRO A 222 14.68 1.18 8.42
N VAL A 223 14.58 2.49 8.31
CA VAL A 223 15.14 3.28 7.19
C VAL A 223 16.64 2.99 6.97
N SER A 224 17.39 2.70 8.06
CA SER A 224 18.81 2.30 7.95
C SER A 224 19.05 0.96 7.24
N GLN A 225 18.01 0.14 7.07
CA GLN A 225 18.05 -1.16 6.39
C GLN A 225 17.31 -1.15 5.05
N ALA A 226 16.66 -0.03 4.73
CA ALA A 226 15.99 0.11 3.44
C ALA A 226 17.02 0.21 2.31
N THR A 227 16.74 -0.47 1.21
CA THR A 227 17.59 -0.41 0.01
C THR A 227 17.41 0.96 -0.65
N PRO A 228 18.48 1.72 -0.95
CA PRO A 228 18.33 2.95 -1.71
C PRO A 228 17.66 2.67 -3.05
N GLN A 229 16.62 3.42 -3.37
CA GLN A 229 15.98 3.32 -4.68
C GLN A 229 16.74 4.16 -5.70
N PRO A 230 16.79 3.72 -6.95
CA PRO A 230 17.50 4.44 -8.02
C PRO A 230 16.87 5.80 -8.33
#